data_f32dbd58bd2013af4a26fbb21b679bea
#
_entry.id   f32dbd58bd2013af4a26fbb21b679bea
#
_cell.length_a   1.000
_cell.length_b   1.000
_cell.length_c   1.000
_cell.angle_alpha   90.00
_cell.angle_beta   90.00
_cell.angle_gamma   90.00
#
_symmetry.space_group_name_H-M   'P 1'
#
loop_
_entity.id
_entity.type
_entity.pdbx_description
1 polymer ?
#
loop_
_entity_poly.entity_id
_entity_poly.type
_entity_poly.pdbx_seq_one_letter_code
_entity_poly.pdbx_strand_id
1 'polypeptide(L)'
;MTDDSLFLIDIDKILRTKAPKHYKYIPKFIVSYLKKIVHQEEINVFLRDSKDKLGVDFLEASLDFLDAKVEVRGEENLPEDGLYTFVSNHPLGGQDGVALGYVLGKHYNGKVKYLVNDLLMNLRGLAPLCIPINKTGKQAKDFP
;
A
#
# COMPACT_ATOMS: atom_id res chain seq x y z
N MET A 1 11.50 -16.54 -16.57
CA MET A 1 10.65 -15.38 -16.94
C MET A 1 9.62 -15.26 -15.83
N THR A 2 9.86 -14.39 -14.88
CA THR A 2 8.88 -14.04 -13.83
C THR A 2 7.78 -13.23 -14.50
N ASP A 3 6.55 -13.71 -14.36
CA ASP A 3 5.36 -13.05 -14.94
C ASP A 3 5.16 -11.70 -14.22
N ASP A 4 5.72 -10.64 -14.78
CA ASP A 4 5.63 -9.27 -14.25
C ASP A 4 4.17 -8.76 -14.19
N SER A 5 3.24 -9.43 -14.86
CA SER A 5 1.81 -9.08 -14.86
C SER A 5 1.11 -9.33 -13.52
N LEU A 6 1.71 -10.14 -12.64
CA LEU A 6 1.15 -10.48 -11.33
C LEU A 6 1.23 -9.34 -10.30
N PHE A 7 2.05 -8.32 -10.57
CA PHE A 7 2.33 -7.24 -9.62
C PHE A 7 1.73 -5.88 -10.00
N LEU A 8 1.02 -5.83 -11.14
CA LEU A 8 0.41 -4.60 -11.63
C LEU A 8 -1.02 -4.45 -11.11
N ILE A 9 -1.43 -3.20 -10.91
CA ILE A 9 -2.81 -2.86 -10.57
C ILE A 9 -3.67 -2.99 -11.83
N ASP A 10 -4.70 -3.81 -11.75
CA ASP A 10 -5.72 -3.95 -12.76
C ASP A 10 -7.12 -3.76 -12.15
N ILE A 11 -7.72 -2.62 -12.41
CA ILE A 11 -9.05 -2.27 -11.90
C ILE A 11 -10.11 -3.23 -12.38
N ASP A 12 -10.02 -3.73 -13.63
CA ASP A 12 -10.95 -4.74 -14.13
C ASP A 12 -10.89 -6.03 -13.31
N LYS A 13 -9.67 -6.51 -13.05
CA LYS A 13 -9.45 -7.72 -12.26
C LYS A 13 -9.94 -7.53 -10.82
N ILE A 14 -9.65 -6.38 -10.21
CA ILE A 14 -10.10 -6.06 -8.85
C ILE A 14 -11.63 -6.04 -8.78
N LEU A 15 -12.31 -5.35 -9.70
CA LEU A 15 -13.77 -5.27 -9.75
C LEU A 15 -14.40 -6.65 -9.96
N ARG A 16 -13.87 -7.46 -10.87
CA ARG A 16 -14.34 -8.84 -11.10
C ARG A 16 -14.20 -9.71 -9.85
N THR A 17 -13.12 -9.55 -9.10
CA THR A 17 -12.85 -10.35 -7.91
C THR A 17 -13.68 -9.90 -6.70
N LYS A 18 -13.74 -8.59 -6.45
CA LYS A 18 -14.40 -8.04 -5.26
C LYS A 18 -15.91 -7.84 -5.43
N ALA A 19 -16.39 -7.62 -6.65
CA ALA A 19 -17.82 -7.40 -6.93
C ALA A 19 -18.34 -8.22 -8.13
N PRO A 20 -18.17 -9.56 -8.16
CA PRO A 20 -18.46 -10.39 -9.33
C PRO A 20 -19.92 -10.29 -9.81
N LYS A 21 -20.86 -10.14 -8.85
CA LYS A 21 -22.30 -10.03 -9.15
C LYS A 21 -22.67 -8.72 -9.84
N HIS A 22 -21.96 -7.63 -9.52
CA HIS A 22 -22.26 -6.28 -10.00
C HIS A 22 -21.41 -5.91 -11.22
N TYR A 23 -20.21 -6.50 -11.37
CA TYR A 23 -19.28 -6.16 -12.43
C TYR A 23 -19.91 -6.22 -13.84
N LYS A 24 -20.72 -7.23 -14.11
CA LYS A 24 -21.40 -7.41 -15.43
C LYS A 24 -22.36 -6.27 -15.79
N TYR A 25 -22.81 -5.49 -14.82
CA TYR A 25 -23.70 -4.35 -15.03
C TYR A 25 -22.94 -3.01 -15.08
N ILE A 26 -21.64 -3.00 -14.82
CA ILE A 26 -20.83 -1.79 -14.86
C ILE A 26 -20.47 -1.47 -16.31
N PRO A 27 -20.93 -0.33 -16.86
CA PRO A 27 -20.57 0.08 -18.21
C PRO A 27 -19.06 0.26 -18.37
N LYS A 28 -18.53 -0.10 -19.54
CA LYS A 28 -17.08 -0.01 -19.82
C LYS A 28 -16.52 1.40 -19.65
N PHE A 29 -17.30 2.44 -19.95
CA PHE A 29 -16.84 3.81 -19.75
C PHE A 29 -16.61 4.17 -18.28
N ILE A 30 -17.40 3.59 -17.35
CA ILE A 30 -17.18 3.78 -15.89
C ILE A 30 -15.87 3.12 -15.48
N VAL A 31 -15.60 1.90 -15.95
CA VAL A 31 -14.33 1.23 -15.66
C VAL A 31 -13.16 2.02 -16.21
N SER A 32 -13.26 2.53 -17.44
CA SER A 32 -12.24 3.40 -18.04
C SER A 32 -12.04 4.68 -17.25
N TYR A 33 -13.10 5.29 -16.76
CA TYR A 33 -13.06 6.47 -15.91
C TYR A 33 -12.40 6.19 -14.56
N LEU A 34 -12.71 5.06 -13.93
CA LEU A 34 -12.05 4.63 -12.69
C LEU A 34 -10.55 4.42 -12.89
N LYS A 35 -10.13 3.75 -13.97
CA LYS A 35 -8.71 3.58 -14.30
C LYS A 35 -7.98 4.92 -14.39
N LYS A 36 -8.64 5.91 -15.02
CA LYS A 36 -8.09 7.26 -15.15
C LYS A 36 -7.99 7.98 -13.81
N ILE A 37 -9.04 7.94 -12.97
CA ILE A 37 -9.05 8.59 -11.65
C ILE A 37 -7.97 8.01 -10.72
N VAL A 38 -7.79 6.70 -10.73
CA VAL A 38 -6.78 6.04 -9.90
C VAL A 38 -5.38 6.09 -10.51
N HIS A 39 -5.21 6.76 -11.65
CA HIS A 39 -3.93 6.86 -12.36
C HIS A 39 -3.26 5.49 -12.58
N GLN A 40 -4.06 4.50 -13.02
CA GLN A 40 -3.63 3.10 -13.13
C GLN A 40 -2.34 2.95 -13.93
N GLU A 41 -2.21 3.66 -15.06
CA GLU A 41 -1.03 3.54 -15.94
C GLU A 41 0.21 4.12 -15.26
N GLU A 42 0.11 5.30 -14.65
CA GLU A 42 1.21 5.96 -13.96
C GLU A 42 1.71 5.11 -12.79
N ILE A 43 0.77 4.57 -11.98
CA ILE A 43 1.11 3.68 -10.89
C ILE A 43 1.77 2.40 -11.43
N ASN A 44 1.29 1.83 -12.52
CA ASN A 44 1.87 0.62 -13.09
C ASN A 44 3.27 0.86 -13.69
N VAL A 45 3.54 2.05 -14.23
CA VAL A 45 4.91 2.46 -14.62
C VAL A 45 5.79 2.50 -13.37
N PHE A 46 5.37 3.20 -12.33
CA PHE A 46 6.09 3.26 -11.06
C PHE A 46 6.38 1.88 -10.48
N LEU A 47 5.39 0.97 -10.47
CA LEU A 47 5.56 -0.38 -9.93
C LEU A 47 6.58 -1.21 -10.74
N ARG A 48 6.64 -1.03 -12.07
CA ARG A 48 7.66 -1.66 -12.92
C ARG A 48 9.05 -1.13 -12.62
N ASP A 49 9.17 0.21 -12.52
CA ASP A 49 10.46 0.88 -12.29
C ASP A 49 11.00 0.63 -10.88
N SER A 50 10.09 0.35 -9.93
CA SER A 50 10.42 0.08 -8.52
C SER A 50 10.38 -1.41 -8.15
N LYS A 51 10.38 -2.32 -9.13
CA LYS A 51 10.23 -3.77 -8.92
C LYS A 51 11.26 -4.40 -7.97
N ASP A 52 12.46 -3.83 -7.92
CA ASP A 52 13.58 -4.31 -7.11
C ASP A 52 13.65 -3.62 -5.73
N LYS A 53 12.78 -2.63 -5.49
CA LYS A 53 12.71 -1.92 -4.21
C LYS A 53 11.71 -2.60 -3.27
N LEU A 54 12.12 -2.81 -2.03
CA LEU A 54 11.31 -3.48 -1.00
C LEU A 54 11.33 -2.69 0.31
N GLY A 55 10.27 -2.80 1.09
CA GLY A 55 10.22 -2.22 2.42
C GLY A 55 10.39 -0.70 2.41
N VAL A 56 11.34 -0.19 3.17
CA VAL A 56 11.59 1.24 3.32
C VAL A 56 12.05 1.89 2.01
N ASP A 57 12.85 1.20 1.20
CA ASP A 57 13.32 1.70 -0.09
C ASP A 57 12.16 1.87 -1.08
N PHE A 58 11.15 1.01 -0.99
CA PHE A 58 9.93 1.17 -1.78
C PHE A 58 9.09 2.36 -1.29
N LEU A 59 9.03 2.60 0.03
CA LEU A 59 8.34 3.77 0.59
C LEU A 59 9.02 5.07 0.16
N GLU A 60 10.35 5.12 0.18
CA GLU A 60 11.13 6.25 -0.30
C GLU A 60 10.84 6.56 -1.78
N ALA A 61 10.91 5.54 -2.64
CA ALA A 61 10.57 5.68 -4.04
C ALA A 61 9.10 6.11 -4.27
N SER A 62 8.19 5.68 -3.38
CA SER A 62 6.79 6.10 -3.44
C SER A 62 6.62 7.58 -3.11
N LEU A 63 7.39 8.11 -2.16
CA LEU A 63 7.40 9.55 -1.85
C LEU A 63 7.92 10.36 -3.03
N ASP A 64 9.02 9.90 -3.66
CA ASP A 64 9.57 10.54 -4.86
C ASP A 64 8.56 10.55 -6.01
N PHE A 65 7.88 9.43 -6.24
CA PHE A 65 6.83 9.31 -7.26
C PHE A 65 5.65 10.26 -7.03
N LEU A 66 5.31 10.49 -5.75
CA LEU A 66 4.22 11.37 -5.35
C LEU A 66 4.65 12.85 -5.27
N ASP A 67 5.93 13.17 -5.53
CA ASP A 67 6.55 14.48 -5.28
C ASP A 67 6.24 15.00 -3.85
N ALA A 68 6.22 14.07 -2.87
CA ALA A 68 5.84 14.36 -1.51
C ALA A 68 7.08 14.63 -0.66
N LYS A 69 7.09 15.81 -0.01
CA LYS A 69 8.12 16.17 0.97
C LYS A 69 7.61 15.88 2.38
N VAL A 70 8.40 15.12 3.13
CA VAL A 70 8.07 14.78 4.51
C VAL A 70 8.86 15.70 5.43
N GLU A 71 8.17 16.47 6.26
CA GLU A 71 8.75 17.25 7.35
C GLU A 71 8.34 16.60 8.68
N VAL A 72 9.32 16.17 9.46
CA VAL A 72 9.09 15.55 10.77
C VAL A 72 9.32 16.58 11.87
N ARG A 73 8.40 16.65 12.82
CA ARG A 73 8.55 17.46 14.03
C ARG A 73 8.33 16.59 15.24
N GLY A 74 9.23 16.66 16.19
CA GLY A 74 9.16 15.86 17.41
C GLY A 74 9.73 14.44 17.24
N GLU A 75 10.61 14.22 16.27
CA GLU A 75 11.26 12.91 16.06
C GLU A 75 12.03 12.46 17.32
N GLU A 76 12.53 13.40 18.10
CA GLU A 76 13.17 13.17 19.38
C GLU A 76 12.26 12.54 20.46
N ASN A 77 10.93 12.55 20.23
CA ASN A 77 9.97 11.89 21.11
C ASN A 77 9.71 10.43 20.74
N LEU A 78 10.28 9.93 19.63
CA LEU A 78 10.18 8.52 19.28
C LEU A 78 10.99 7.69 20.28
N PRO A 79 10.40 6.64 20.88
CA PRO A 79 11.11 5.81 21.82
C PRO A 79 12.20 4.99 21.11
N GLU A 80 13.38 4.86 21.77
CA GLU A 80 14.52 4.17 21.17
C GLU A 80 14.36 2.64 21.15
N ASP A 81 13.85 2.06 22.23
CA ASP A 81 13.75 0.62 22.43
C ASP A 81 12.36 0.17 22.86
N GLY A 82 11.94 -1.03 22.42
CA GLY A 82 10.69 -1.66 22.82
C GLY A 82 9.77 -2.04 21.67
N LEU A 83 8.57 -2.51 22.03
CA LEU A 83 7.48 -2.79 21.09
C LEU A 83 6.41 -1.72 21.24
N TYR A 84 6.16 -0.99 20.18
CA TYR A 84 5.22 0.12 20.18
C TYR A 84 4.19 -0.05 19.07
N THR A 85 2.99 0.45 19.33
CA THR A 85 1.95 0.60 18.33
C THR A 85 1.76 2.09 18.06
N PHE A 86 2.10 2.51 16.85
CA PHE A 86 1.88 3.87 16.38
C PHE A 86 0.50 3.98 15.75
N VAL A 87 -0.24 5.00 16.15
CA VAL A 87 -1.57 5.31 15.62
C VAL A 87 -1.55 6.72 15.09
N SER A 88 -2.04 6.91 13.89
CA SER A 88 -2.11 8.20 13.21
C SER A 88 -3.49 8.40 12.59
N ASN A 89 -3.96 9.63 12.58
CA ASN A 89 -4.98 10.02 11.62
C ASN A 89 -4.38 9.97 10.21
N HIS A 90 -5.25 9.71 9.20
CA HIS A 90 -4.72 9.58 7.88
C HIS A 90 -5.73 10.09 6.81
N PRO A 91 -5.92 11.41 6.79
CA PRO A 91 -6.92 12.03 5.94
C PRO A 91 -6.62 11.97 4.45
N LEU A 92 -5.34 11.88 4.06
CA LEU A 92 -4.90 11.78 2.67
C LEU A 92 -4.79 10.32 2.17
N GLY A 93 -5.15 9.36 3.01
CA GLY A 93 -5.14 7.95 2.65
C GLY A 93 -3.74 7.38 2.44
N GLY A 94 -3.44 6.88 1.23
CA GLY A 94 -2.18 6.20 0.95
C GLY A 94 -0.93 7.01 1.22
N GLN A 95 -0.96 8.32 0.96
CA GLN A 95 0.20 9.20 1.16
C GLN A 95 0.66 9.28 2.61
N ASP A 96 -0.30 9.44 3.54
CA ASP A 96 0.01 9.48 4.98
C ASP A 96 0.63 8.17 5.45
N GLY A 97 0.09 7.05 4.97
CA GLY A 97 0.62 5.73 5.29
C GLY A 97 2.07 5.56 4.79
N VAL A 98 2.35 5.99 3.56
CA VAL A 98 3.70 5.95 2.99
C VAL A 98 4.66 6.84 3.79
N ALA A 99 4.26 8.08 4.11
CA ALA A 99 5.08 9.03 4.86
C ALA A 99 5.39 8.52 6.28
N LEU A 100 4.37 8.08 7.01
CA LEU A 100 4.55 7.53 8.36
C LEU A 100 5.49 6.32 8.36
N GLY A 101 5.28 5.42 7.42
CA GLY A 101 6.13 4.25 7.34
C GLY A 101 7.55 4.52 6.92
N TYR A 102 7.75 5.49 6.05
CA TYR A 102 9.09 5.94 5.70
C TYR A 102 9.82 6.49 6.94
N VAL A 103 9.19 7.39 7.68
CA VAL A 103 9.77 7.97 8.91
C VAL A 103 10.09 6.90 9.94
N LEU A 104 9.10 6.09 10.32
CA LEU A 104 9.29 5.01 11.29
C LEU A 104 10.25 3.94 10.77
N GLY A 105 10.18 3.62 9.48
CA GLY A 105 11.07 2.65 8.84
C GLY A 105 12.53 3.09 8.85
N LYS A 106 12.80 4.37 8.62
CA LYS A 106 14.16 4.93 8.73
C LYS A 106 14.62 4.94 10.19
N HIS A 107 13.79 5.41 11.11
CA HIS A 107 14.12 5.49 12.54
C HIS A 107 14.42 4.11 13.15
N TYR A 108 13.60 3.10 12.83
CA TYR A 108 13.73 1.74 13.39
C TYR A 108 14.44 0.74 12.47
N ASN A 109 15.23 1.21 11.49
CA ASN A 109 16.00 0.35 10.59
C ASN A 109 15.16 -0.74 9.91
N GLY A 110 13.98 -0.39 9.44
CA GLY A 110 13.04 -1.29 8.77
C GLY A 110 12.26 -2.24 9.69
N LYS A 111 12.44 -2.16 11.00
CA LYS A 111 11.73 -3.01 11.99
C LYS A 111 10.33 -2.48 12.29
N VAL A 112 9.54 -2.25 11.24
CA VAL A 112 8.16 -1.77 11.34
C VAL A 112 7.22 -2.70 10.61
N LYS A 113 5.98 -2.77 11.08
CA LYS A 113 4.91 -3.53 10.42
C LYS A 113 3.63 -2.71 10.39
N TYR A 114 2.91 -2.83 9.28
CA TYR A 114 1.60 -2.23 9.09
C TYR A 114 0.50 -3.28 9.20
N LEU A 115 -0.54 -2.93 9.89
CA LEU A 115 -1.80 -3.66 9.80
C LEU A 115 -2.58 -3.12 8.59
N VAL A 116 -2.67 -3.87 7.52
CA VAL A 116 -3.22 -3.41 6.25
C VAL A 116 -4.36 -4.28 5.73
N ASN A 117 -5.19 -3.70 4.87
CA ASN A 117 -6.14 -4.49 4.10
C ASN A 117 -5.38 -5.43 3.15
N ASP A 118 -5.91 -6.64 2.95
CA ASP A 118 -5.37 -7.68 2.06
C ASP A 118 -5.09 -7.20 0.63
N LEU A 119 -5.79 -6.17 0.17
CA LEU A 119 -5.56 -5.54 -1.13
C LEU A 119 -4.13 -4.98 -1.30
N LEU A 120 -3.56 -4.42 -0.21
CA LEU A 120 -2.22 -3.85 -0.25
C LEU A 120 -1.12 -4.90 -0.37
N MET A 121 -1.42 -6.18 -0.12
CA MET A 121 -0.50 -7.29 -0.37
C MET A 121 -0.16 -7.48 -1.86
N ASN A 122 -0.98 -6.92 -2.76
CA ASN A 122 -0.68 -6.89 -4.19
C ASN A 122 0.49 -5.94 -4.53
N LEU A 123 0.84 -5.03 -3.63
CA LEU A 123 2.01 -4.16 -3.78
C LEU A 123 3.25 -4.87 -3.22
N ARG A 124 3.98 -5.58 -4.09
CA ARG A 124 5.14 -6.38 -3.70
C ARG A 124 6.16 -5.60 -2.87
N GLY A 125 6.40 -4.33 -3.22
CA GLY A 125 7.34 -3.48 -2.50
C GLY A 125 6.98 -3.27 -1.03
N LEU A 126 5.67 -3.26 -0.69
CA LEU A 126 5.18 -3.12 0.69
C LEU A 126 5.08 -4.45 1.43
N ALA A 127 5.03 -5.59 0.75
CA ALA A 127 4.76 -6.88 1.36
C ALA A 127 5.65 -7.21 2.59
N PRO A 128 6.97 -6.88 2.60
CA PRO A 128 7.80 -7.12 3.77
C PRO A 128 7.38 -6.35 5.02
N LEU A 129 6.67 -5.23 4.86
CA LEU A 129 6.21 -4.37 5.96
C LEU A 129 4.76 -4.65 6.36
N CYS A 130 4.01 -5.47 5.61
CA CYS A 130 2.58 -5.62 5.79
C CYS A 130 2.21 -6.86 6.60
N ILE A 131 1.22 -6.69 7.48
CA ILE A 131 0.46 -7.76 8.12
C ILE A 131 -0.98 -7.62 7.61
N PRO A 132 -1.47 -8.54 6.76
CA PRO A 132 -2.80 -8.43 6.18
C PRO A 132 -3.89 -8.67 7.22
N ILE A 133 -4.92 -7.82 7.22
CA ILE A 133 -6.12 -7.99 8.02
C ILE A 133 -7.32 -8.12 7.08
N ASN A 134 -8.07 -9.18 7.25
CA ASN A 134 -9.34 -9.34 6.53
C ASN A 134 -10.49 -8.69 7.30
N LYS A 135 -11.02 -7.58 6.78
CA LYS A 135 -12.16 -6.87 7.40
C LYS A 135 -13.49 -7.65 7.34
N THR A 136 -13.56 -8.76 6.62
CA THR A 136 -14.81 -9.52 6.42
C THR A 136 -15.07 -10.61 7.45
N GLY A 137 -14.40 -10.60 8.59
CA GLY A 137 -14.74 -11.40 9.77
C GLY A 137 -14.41 -12.90 9.69
N LYS A 138 -13.83 -13.40 8.60
CA LYS A 138 -13.42 -14.81 8.51
C LYS A 138 -12.12 -15.13 9.24
N GLN A 139 -11.25 -14.14 9.43
CA GLN A 139 -9.97 -14.32 10.13
C GLN A 139 -10.07 -14.33 11.66
N ALA A 140 -11.18 -13.90 12.24
CA ALA A 140 -11.35 -13.94 13.71
C ALA A 140 -11.36 -15.37 14.29
N LYS A 141 -11.40 -16.40 13.42
CA LYS A 141 -11.35 -17.82 13.81
C LYS A 141 -9.95 -18.44 13.68
N ASP A 142 -9.01 -17.74 13.02
CA ASP A 142 -7.70 -18.28 12.67
C ASP A 142 -6.56 -17.67 13.52
N PHE A 143 -6.90 -16.73 14.40
CA PHE A 143 -5.95 -16.23 15.41
C PHE A 143 -6.21 -16.97 16.74
N PRO A 144 -5.15 -17.54 17.34
CA PRO A 144 -5.22 -18.16 18.66
C PRO A 144 -5.55 -17.15 19.75
#